data_22e8c3c1d9def6276260b26e05dceb45
#
_entry.id   22e8c3c1d9def6276260b26e05dceb45
#
_cell.length_a   1.000
_cell.length_b   1.000
_cell.length_c   1.000
_cell.angle_alpha   90.00
_cell.angle_beta   90.00
_cell.angle_gamma   90.00
#
_symmetry.space_group_name_H-M   'P 1'
#
loop_
_entity.id
_entity.type
_entity.pdbx_description
1 polymer ?
#
loop_
_entity_poly.entity_id
_entity_poly.type
_entity_poly.pdbx_seq_one_letter_code
_entity_poly.pdbx_strand_id
1 'polypeptide(L)'
;MKKTIITTLLALVAMAFSSCSSDEPHWADLEAHEKTEQLRRQYGPLIVGTWHYDKDVENQRFFEKLSFKDDGTFTGMRKWQTRQLVTVNGEQHYTGWETLELSGTFTGTWSLSYWAPYGGEKRNYLELTAKYDNEDLNYMAYSTCLTFGYANETTLHIQGYYVHDDDGWANYQRGDAESSF
;
A
#
# COMPACT_ATOMS: atom_id res chain seq x y z
N MET A 1 -61.06 -11.22 -3.31
CA MET A 1 -60.07 -11.58 -2.30
C MET A 1 -58.60 -11.58 -2.83
N LYS A 2 -58.28 -11.59 -4.12
CA LYS A 2 -56.89 -11.60 -4.63
C LYS A 2 -56.22 -10.22 -4.65
N LYS A 3 -56.95 -9.11 -4.71
CA LYS A 3 -56.36 -7.77 -4.77
C LYS A 3 -55.82 -7.23 -3.41
N THR A 4 -56.37 -7.69 -2.30
CA THR A 4 -56.00 -7.23 -0.95
C THR A 4 -54.65 -7.84 -0.49
N ILE A 5 -54.35 -9.04 -0.95
CA ILE A 5 -53.11 -9.74 -0.59
C ILE A 5 -51.89 -9.10 -1.27
N ILE A 6 -52.05 -8.64 -2.51
CA ILE A 6 -50.93 -8.02 -3.27
C ILE A 6 -50.57 -6.64 -2.64
N THR A 7 -51.58 -5.88 -2.18
CA THR A 7 -51.32 -4.58 -1.58
C THR A 7 -50.62 -4.69 -0.21
N THR A 8 -50.93 -5.74 0.56
CA THR A 8 -50.28 -6.00 1.87
C THR A 8 -48.83 -6.50 1.69
N LEU A 9 -48.57 -7.26 0.62
CA LEU A 9 -47.21 -7.75 0.35
C LEU A 9 -46.31 -6.61 -0.14
N LEU A 10 -46.83 -5.67 -0.93
CA LEU A 10 -46.09 -4.48 -1.36
C LEU A 10 -45.76 -3.55 -0.18
N ALA A 11 -46.66 -3.40 0.76
CA ALA A 11 -46.43 -2.58 1.96
C ALA A 11 -45.37 -3.21 2.91
N LEU A 12 -45.31 -4.54 2.99
CA LEU A 12 -44.29 -5.25 3.76
C LEU A 12 -42.90 -5.18 3.13
N VAL A 13 -42.80 -5.19 1.81
CA VAL A 13 -41.53 -5.02 1.09
C VAL A 13 -41.02 -3.57 1.21
N ALA A 14 -41.92 -2.57 1.20
CA ALA A 14 -41.53 -1.17 1.40
C ALA A 14 -41.00 -0.89 2.82
N MET A 15 -41.47 -1.61 3.84
CA MET A 15 -40.96 -1.44 5.21
C MET A 15 -39.62 -2.18 5.46
N ALA A 16 -39.28 -3.16 4.64
CA ALA A 16 -37.99 -3.85 4.75
C ALA A 16 -36.79 -3.02 4.23
N PHE A 17 -37.07 -2.00 3.39
CA PHE A 17 -36.01 -1.09 2.89
C PHE A 17 -35.86 0.20 3.73
N SER A 18 -36.73 0.46 4.70
CA SER A 18 -36.62 1.63 5.58
C SER A 18 -35.87 1.36 6.89
N SER A 19 -35.24 0.20 7.02
CA SER A 19 -34.39 -0.15 8.16
C SER A 19 -32.89 -0.06 7.82
N CYS A 20 -32.50 0.62 6.75
CA CYS A 20 -31.17 1.20 6.72
C CYS A 20 -31.22 2.40 7.66
N SER A 21 -30.70 2.23 8.87
CA SER A 21 -30.28 3.35 9.67
C SER A 21 -29.46 4.26 8.76
N SER A 22 -29.96 5.45 8.51
CA SER A 22 -29.15 6.54 8.01
C SER A 22 -28.18 6.89 9.14
N ASP A 23 -27.11 6.13 9.27
CA ASP A 23 -25.91 6.65 9.88
C ASP A 23 -25.48 7.77 8.93
N GLU A 24 -26.02 8.97 9.18
CA GLU A 24 -25.50 10.17 8.55
C GLU A 24 -24.01 10.17 8.91
N PRO A 25 -23.10 10.15 7.91
CA PRO A 25 -21.68 10.12 8.21
C PRO A 25 -21.38 11.34 9.09
N HIS A 26 -20.71 11.08 10.19
CA HIS A 26 -20.27 12.15 11.07
C HIS A 26 -19.46 13.17 10.24
N TRP A 27 -19.61 14.48 10.49
CA TRP A 27 -18.93 15.53 9.72
C TRP A 27 -17.41 15.28 9.51
N ALA A 28 -16.76 14.63 10.47
CA ALA A 28 -15.35 14.22 10.35
C ALA A 28 -15.13 13.16 9.26
N ASP A 29 -16.10 12.30 9.01
CA ASP A 29 -16.04 11.28 7.97
C ASP A 29 -16.28 11.90 6.59
N LEU A 30 -17.14 12.95 6.51
CA LEU A 30 -17.34 13.72 5.28
C LEU A 30 -16.07 14.46 4.88
N GLU A 31 -15.38 15.12 5.82
CA GLU A 31 -14.09 15.78 5.57
C GLU A 31 -13.05 14.79 5.07
N ALA A 32 -12.95 13.63 5.71
CA ALA A 32 -12.01 12.58 5.32
C ALA A 32 -12.34 12.05 3.92
N HIS A 33 -13.61 11.89 3.59
CA HIS A 33 -14.07 11.49 2.26
C HIS A 33 -13.72 12.53 1.19
N GLU A 34 -14.05 13.80 1.42
CA GLU A 34 -13.73 14.88 0.48
C GLU A 34 -12.23 15.01 0.21
N LYS A 35 -11.40 14.94 1.26
CA LYS A 35 -9.95 14.98 1.14
C LYS A 35 -9.39 13.74 0.43
N THR A 36 -9.95 12.57 0.68
CA THR A 36 -9.60 11.34 -0.04
C THR A 36 -9.88 11.49 -1.54
N GLU A 37 -11.05 12.00 -1.91
CA GLU A 37 -11.42 12.21 -3.31
C GLU A 37 -10.54 13.29 -3.98
N GLN A 38 -10.18 14.34 -3.24
CA GLN A 38 -9.24 15.36 -3.71
C GLN A 38 -7.85 14.74 -3.95
N LEU A 39 -7.35 13.94 -3.02
CA LEU A 39 -6.08 13.25 -3.09
C LEU A 39 -6.02 12.32 -4.30
N ARG A 40 -7.07 11.52 -4.52
CA ARG A 40 -7.20 10.61 -5.67
C ARG A 40 -7.21 11.35 -7.00
N ARG A 41 -7.95 12.44 -7.10
CA ARG A 41 -7.99 13.26 -8.33
C ARG A 41 -6.66 13.92 -8.63
N GLN A 42 -5.96 14.39 -7.60
CA GLN A 42 -4.69 15.11 -7.76
C GLN A 42 -3.54 14.17 -8.07
N TYR A 43 -3.42 13.07 -7.33
CA TYR A 43 -2.24 12.20 -7.38
C TYR A 43 -2.47 10.83 -8.03
N GLY A 44 -3.73 10.36 -8.11
CA GLY A 44 -4.02 9.08 -8.74
C GLY A 44 -3.38 8.91 -10.11
N PRO A 45 -3.59 9.84 -11.07
CA PRO A 45 -2.97 9.77 -12.39
C PRO A 45 -1.43 9.83 -12.36
N LEU A 46 -0.86 10.50 -11.36
CA LEU A 46 0.59 10.62 -11.21
C LEU A 46 1.23 9.36 -10.64
N ILE A 47 0.51 8.60 -9.80
CA ILE A 47 0.99 7.34 -9.24
C ILE A 47 0.98 6.21 -10.29
N VAL A 48 0.02 6.22 -11.22
CA VAL A 48 -0.06 5.20 -12.28
C VAL A 48 1.24 5.17 -13.09
N GLY A 49 1.83 3.96 -13.19
CA GLY A 49 3.10 3.72 -13.85
C GLY A 49 4.03 2.86 -13.02
N THR A 50 5.27 2.74 -13.47
CA THR A 50 6.29 1.93 -12.82
C THR A 50 7.25 2.81 -12.04
N TRP A 51 7.58 2.36 -10.85
CA TRP A 51 8.43 3.02 -9.88
C TRP A 51 9.44 2.05 -9.31
N HIS A 52 10.66 2.50 -9.05
CA HIS A 52 11.67 1.70 -8.38
C HIS A 52 12.39 2.50 -7.30
N TYR A 53 12.84 1.78 -6.29
CA TYR A 53 13.69 2.28 -5.22
C TYR A 53 14.80 1.27 -4.96
N ASP A 54 16.02 1.73 -4.85
CA ASP A 54 17.16 0.91 -4.50
C ASP A 54 17.99 1.56 -3.40
N LYS A 55 18.58 0.72 -2.58
CA LYS A 55 19.51 1.12 -1.53
C LYS A 55 20.57 0.03 -1.37
N ASP A 56 21.82 0.42 -1.49
CA ASP A 56 22.97 -0.46 -1.21
C ASP A 56 23.84 0.21 -0.13
N VAL A 57 23.82 -0.35 1.06
CA VAL A 57 24.64 0.04 2.19
C VAL A 57 25.50 -1.14 2.66
N GLU A 58 26.45 -0.87 3.52
CA GLU A 58 27.48 -1.84 3.89
C GLU A 58 26.97 -3.24 4.27
N ASN A 59 25.81 -3.33 4.96
CA ASN A 59 25.23 -4.57 5.45
C ASN A 59 23.87 -4.94 4.89
N GLN A 60 23.34 -4.13 3.96
CA GLN A 60 21.99 -4.31 3.43
C GLN A 60 21.90 -3.84 1.98
N ARG A 61 21.24 -4.65 1.14
CA ARG A 61 20.84 -4.30 -0.22
C ARG A 61 19.35 -4.47 -0.38
N PHE A 62 18.71 -3.46 -0.91
CA PHE A 62 17.28 -3.46 -1.12
C PHE A 62 16.97 -2.90 -2.50
N PHE A 63 16.14 -3.61 -3.23
CA PHE A 63 15.55 -3.14 -4.47
C PHE A 63 14.06 -3.47 -4.47
N GLU A 64 13.23 -2.50 -4.78
CA GLU A 64 11.81 -2.70 -4.96
C GLU A 64 11.33 -2.01 -6.23
N LYS A 65 10.50 -2.71 -7.00
CA LYS A 65 9.81 -2.18 -8.16
C LYS A 65 8.31 -2.35 -7.96
N LEU A 66 7.54 -1.28 -8.17
CA LEU A 66 6.09 -1.22 -8.04
C LEU A 66 5.50 -0.69 -9.34
N SER A 67 4.51 -1.39 -9.90
CA SER A 67 3.81 -0.99 -11.12
C SER A 67 2.33 -0.85 -10.84
N PHE A 68 1.86 0.40 -10.76
CA PHE A 68 0.49 0.77 -10.45
C PHE A 68 -0.33 0.98 -11.72
N LYS A 69 -1.54 0.42 -11.76
CA LYS A 69 -2.50 0.59 -12.85
C LYS A 69 -3.66 1.49 -12.43
N ASP A 70 -4.33 2.06 -13.41
CA ASP A 70 -5.48 2.95 -13.25
C ASP A 70 -6.74 2.24 -12.74
N ASP A 71 -6.80 0.92 -12.87
CA ASP A 71 -7.86 0.07 -12.33
C ASP A 71 -7.74 -0.21 -10.82
N GLY A 72 -6.74 0.39 -10.15
CA GLY A 72 -6.48 0.19 -8.73
C GLY A 72 -5.71 -1.10 -8.42
N THR A 73 -5.23 -1.82 -9.42
CA THR A 73 -4.34 -2.97 -9.22
C THR A 73 -2.87 -2.57 -9.30
N PHE A 74 -2.00 -3.37 -8.71
CA PHE A 74 -0.56 -3.20 -8.86
C PHE A 74 0.17 -4.54 -8.83
N THR A 75 1.37 -4.52 -9.37
CA THR A 75 2.34 -5.61 -9.23
C THR A 75 3.61 -5.07 -8.60
N GLY A 76 4.28 -5.90 -7.81
CA GLY A 76 5.54 -5.54 -7.21
C GLY A 76 6.57 -6.65 -7.30
N MET A 77 7.83 -6.27 -7.21
CA MET A 77 8.95 -7.17 -7.08
C MET A 77 9.94 -6.58 -6.08
N ARG A 78 10.40 -7.39 -5.16
CA ARG A 78 11.37 -7.00 -4.13
C ARG A 78 12.53 -7.97 -4.11
N LYS A 79 13.72 -7.41 -3.99
CA LYS A 79 14.93 -8.15 -3.58
C LYS A 79 15.47 -7.48 -2.33
N TRP A 80 15.70 -8.26 -1.30
CA TRP A 80 16.24 -7.78 -0.06
C TRP A 80 17.28 -8.74 0.45
N GLN A 81 18.50 -8.25 0.61
CA GLN A 81 19.64 -9.04 1.10
C GLN A 81 20.29 -8.34 2.28
N THR A 82 20.74 -9.14 3.22
CA THR A 82 21.52 -8.68 4.37
C THR A 82 22.79 -9.50 4.53
N ARG A 83 23.76 -8.96 5.27
CA ARG A 83 24.93 -9.68 5.73
C ARG A 83 25.30 -9.22 7.13
N GLN A 84 25.92 -10.09 7.90
CA GLN A 84 26.28 -9.83 9.27
C GLN A 84 27.79 -9.56 9.39
N LEU A 85 28.17 -8.65 10.30
CA LEU A 85 29.53 -8.46 10.70
C LEU A 85 29.85 -9.49 11.79
N VAL A 86 30.82 -10.35 11.54
CA VAL A 86 31.27 -11.42 12.45
C VAL A 86 32.73 -11.24 12.81
N THR A 87 33.13 -11.67 14.00
CA THR A 87 34.53 -11.66 14.42
C THR A 87 35.09 -13.08 14.33
N VAL A 88 36.11 -13.25 13.52
CA VAL A 88 36.83 -14.53 13.36
C VAL A 88 38.31 -14.29 13.70
N ASN A 89 38.82 -15.01 14.68
CA ASN A 89 40.23 -14.88 15.17
C ASN A 89 40.61 -13.44 15.60
N GLY A 90 39.65 -12.67 16.08
CA GLY A 90 39.85 -11.27 16.51
C GLY A 90 39.75 -10.23 15.39
N GLU A 91 39.51 -10.63 14.17
CA GLU A 91 39.29 -9.77 13.01
C GLU A 91 37.82 -9.74 12.61
N GLN A 92 37.32 -8.56 12.19
CA GLN A 92 35.94 -8.38 11.74
C GLN A 92 35.82 -8.66 10.25
N HIS A 93 34.86 -9.51 9.90
CA HIS A 93 34.54 -9.89 8.51
C HIS A 93 33.03 -9.87 8.30
N TYR A 94 32.58 -9.50 7.09
CA TYR A 94 31.19 -9.71 6.70
C TYR A 94 30.93 -11.13 6.24
N THR A 95 29.77 -11.68 6.61
CA THR A 95 29.26 -12.93 6.02
C THR A 95 28.95 -12.73 4.53
N GLY A 96 28.64 -13.81 3.82
CA GLY A 96 27.99 -13.74 2.52
C GLY A 96 26.63 -13.05 2.61
N TRP A 97 26.14 -12.55 1.47
CA TRP A 97 24.80 -11.99 1.35
C TRP A 97 23.74 -13.09 1.48
N GLU A 98 22.75 -12.87 2.33
CA GLU A 98 21.59 -13.74 2.53
C GLU A 98 20.33 -13.02 2.05
N THR A 99 19.53 -13.68 1.21
CA THR A 99 18.26 -13.17 0.73
C THR A 99 17.20 -13.37 1.81
N LEU A 100 16.50 -12.30 2.17
CA LEU A 100 15.40 -12.35 3.13
C LEU A 100 14.13 -12.94 2.50
N GLU A 101 13.30 -13.58 3.32
CA GLU A 101 12.05 -14.23 2.92
C GLU A 101 11.06 -13.27 2.24
N LEU A 102 11.10 -11.97 2.58
CA LEU A 102 10.26 -10.95 1.96
C LEU A 102 10.68 -10.57 0.52
N SER A 103 11.69 -11.24 -0.04
CA SER A 103 12.06 -11.09 -1.44
C SER A 103 11.12 -11.92 -2.32
N GLY A 104 10.70 -11.37 -3.44
CA GLY A 104 9.80 -12.06 -4.39
C GLY A 104 8.92 -11.10 -5.15
N THR A 105 8.05 -11.67 -5.95
CA THR A 105 6.98 -10.94 -6.67
C THR A 105 5.67 -11.00 -5.90
N PHE A 106 4.88 -9.95 -6.04
CA PHE A 106 3.58 -9.83 -5.41
C PHE A 106 2.61 -9.02 -6.27
N THR A 107 1.32 -9.30 -6.10
CA THR A 107 0.23 -8.64 -6.82
C THR A 107 -0.85 -8.21 -5.85
N GLY A 108 -1.55 -7.13 -6.17
CA GLY A 108 -2.60 -6.65 -5.28
C GLY A 108 -3.36 -5.43 -5.75
N THR A 109 -3.92 -4.73 -4.79
CA THR A 109 -4.68 -3.49 -5.00
C THR A 109 -4.05 -2.33 -4.25
N TRP A 110 -4.23 -1.13 -4.78
CA TRP A 110 -3.76 0.11 -4.18
C TRP A 110 -4.87 1.16 -4.15
N SER A 111 -4.78 2.03 -3.17
CA SER A 111 -5.63 3.22 -3.11
C SER A 111 -4.94 4.37 -2.37
N LEU A 112 -5.43 5.59 -2.61
CA LEU A 112 -5.09 6.74 -1.80
C LEU A 112 -6.22 7.02 -0.82
N SER A 113 -5.87 7.37 0.41
CA SER A 113 -6.83 7.72 1.46
C SER A 113 -6.29 8.81 2.39
N TYR A 114 -7.22 9.50 3.05
CA TYR A 114 -6.92 10.46 4.10
C TYR A 114 -7.69 10.09 5.36
N TRP A 115 -7.01 9.64 6.39
CA TRP A 115 -7.63 9.21 7.64
C TRP A 115 -6.64 9.18 8.81
N ALA A 116 -7.15 8.84 9.99
CA ALA A 116 -6.35 8.69 11.21
C ALA A 116 -6.41 7.24 11.70
N PRO A 117 -5.39 6.41 11.46
CA PRO A 117 -5.37 5.06 12.00
C PRO A 117 -5.34 5.12 13.54
N TYR A 118 -6.19 4.29 14.17
CA TYR A 118 -6.21 4.13 15.64
C TYR A 118 -6.40 5.43 16.45
N GLY A 119 -7.09 6.43 15.88
CA GLY A 119 -7.35 7.70 16.58
C GLY A 119 -6.16 8.66 16.65
N GLY A 120 -5.13 8.42 15.85
CA GLY A 120 -3.97 9.29 15.73
C GLY A 120 -4.25 10.53 14.87
N GLU A 121 -3.19 11.15 14.37
CA GLU A 121 -3.26 12.30 13.48
C GLU A 121 -3.69 11.86 12.07
N LYS A 122 -4.62 12.61 11.46
CA LYS A 122 -5.05 12.37 10.07
C LYS A 122 -3.93 12.70 9.10
N ARG A 123 -3.64 11.77 8.19
CA ARG A 123 -2.58 11.89 7.18
C ARG A 123 -3.02 11.29 5.84
N ASN A 124 -2.27 11.63 4.81
CA ASN A 124 -2.41 10.97 3.51
C ASN A 124 -1.71 9.61 3.54
N TYR A 125 -2.36 8.60 2.98
CA TYR A 125 -1.82 7.24 2.87
C TYR A 125 -1.89 6.72 1.45
N LEU A 126 -0.86 5.99 1.07
CA LEU A 126 -0.88 5.01 -0.01
C LEU A 126 -1.13 3.64 0.64
N GLU A 127 -2.32 3.11 0.43
CA GLU A 127 -2.73 1.82 0.95
C GLU A 127 -2.43 0.73 -0.07
N LEU A 128 -1.75 -0.32 0.36
CA LEU A 128 -1.40 -1.46 -0.46
C LEU A 128 -1.93 -2.73 0.21
N THR A 129 -2.62 -3.56 -0.56
CA THR A 129 -3.01 -4.91 -0.13
C THR A 129 -2.53 -5.90 -1.19
N ALA A 130 -1.57 -6.73 -0.85
CA ALA A 130 -0.93 -7.63 -1.79
C ALA A 130 -0.80 -9.06 -1.27
N LYS A 131 -0.63 -9.99 -2.19
CA LYS A 131 -0.21 -11.37 -1.95
C LYS A 131 1.07 -11.63 -2.70
N TYR A 132 1.96 -12.36 -2.07
CA TYR A 132 3.14 -12.89 -2.74
C TYR A 132 2.75 -14.02 -3.69
N ASP A 133 3.44 -14.11 -4.84
CA ASP A 133 3.21 -15.17 -5.83
C ASP A 133 3.78 -16.53 -5.34
N ASN A 134 4.67 -16.50 -4.37
CA ASN A 134 5.17 -17.69 -3.69
C ASN A 134 4.15 -18.18 -2.65
N GLU A 135 3.65 -19.42 -2.82
CA GLU A 135 2.67 -20.04 -1.92
C GLU A 135 3.19 -20.19 -0.48
N ASP A 136 4.48 -20.37 -0.27
CA ASP A 136 5.10 -20.44 1.05
C ASP A 136 5.00 -19.11 1.82
N LEU A 137 4.82 -17.99 1.11
CA LEU A 137 4.64 -16.66 1.67
C LEU A 137 3.17 -16.19 1.71
N ASN A 138 2.22 -17.04 1.32
CA ASN A 138 0.79 -16.67 1.28
C ASN A 138 0.20 -16.29 2.64
N TYR A 139 0.81 -16.72 3.74
CA TYR A 139 0.44 -16.26 5.08
C TYR A 139 0.89 -14.81 5.36
N MET A 140 1.77 -14.28 4.54
CA MET A 140 2.25 -12.90 4.59
C MET A 140 1.43 -12.00 3.65
N ALA A 141 0.09 -12.12 3.66
CA ALA A 141 -0.75 -11.14 2.99
C ALA A 141 -0.37 -9.74 3.49
N TYR A 142 0.25 -8.99 2.61
CA TYR A 142 0.79 -7.68 2.90
C TYR A 142 -0.35 -6.66 2.84
N SER A 143 -0.74 -6.13 3.97
CA SER A 143 -1.61 -4.95 4.02
C SER A 143 -0.85 -3.85 4.75
N THR A 144 -0.57 -2.77 4.08
CA THR A 144 0.15 -1.65 4.66
C THR A 144 -0.44 -0.31 4.24
N CYS A 145 -0.37 0.64 5.17
CA CYS A 145 -0.66 2.04 4.94
C CYS A 145 0.65 2.82 5.02
N LEU A 146 1.21 3.17 3.87
CA LEU A 146 2.41 3.99 3.80
C LEU A 146 1.99 5.47 3.86
N THR A 147 2.58 6.25 4.74
CA THR A 147 2.35 7.70 4.72
C THR A 147 2.77 8.23 3.35
N PHE A 148 1.84 8.93 2.70
CA PHE A 148 2.04 9.47 1.37
C PHE A 148 2.41 10.95 1.45
N GLY A 149 3.55 11.32 0.90
CA GLY A 149 4.01 12.68 0.80
C GLY A 149 3.49 13.36 -0.48
N TYR A 150 3.99 12.92 -1.61
CA TYR A 150 3.60 13.41 -2.94
C TYR A 150 3.99 12.42 -4.05
N ALA A 151 3.40 12.63 -5.23
CA ALA A 151 3.89 12.07 -6.49
C ALA A 151 3.98 13.18 -7.54
N ASN A 152 4.98 13.09 -8.41
CA ASN A 152 5.13 13.94 -9.57
C ASN A 152 5.59 13.10 -10.80
N GLU A 153 6.05 13.72 -11.87
CA GLU A 153 6.45 13.02 -13.08
C GLU A 153 7.65 12.08 -12.89
N THR A 154 8.49 12.32 -11.89
CA THR A 154 9.75 11.59 -11.69
C THR A 154 9.87 10.89 -10.35
N THR A 155 9.13 11.33 -9.33
CA THR A 155 9.31 10.88 -7.95
C THR A 155 7.99 10.51 -7.31
N LEU A 156 7.95 9.35 -6.63
CA LEU A 156 6.94 8.95 -5.67
C LEU A 156 7.56 8.97 -4.28
N HIS A 157 7.12 9.89 -3.42
CA HIS A 157 7.65 10.13 -2.08
C HIS A 157 6.71 9.54 -1.04
N ILE A 158 7.14 8.45 -0.41
CA ILE A 158 6.38 7.72 0.61
C ILE A 158 7.25 7.39 1.81
N GLN A 159 6.65 7.25 2.97
CA GLN A 159 7.38 6.77 4.15
C GLN A 159 7.78 5.30 3.95
N GLY A 160 9.07 5.02 4.07
CA GLY A 160 9.59 3.67 3.96
C GLY A 160 9.16 2.81 5.16
N TYR A 161 8.71 1.60 4.89
CA TYR A 161 8.30 0.67 5.95
C TYR A 161 9.47 -0.18 6.45
N TYR A 162 10.26 -0.71 5.53
CA TYR A 162 11.40 -1.58 5.84
C TYR A 162 12.75 -0.92 5.57
N VAL A 163 12.84 -0.19 4.47
CA VAL A 163 14.07 0.47 4.02
C VAL A 163 13.72 1.88 3.58
N HIS A 164 14.46 2.84 4.06
CA HIS A 164 14.24 4.27 3.81
C HIS A 164 15.57 5.03 3.92
N ASP A 165 15.56 6.26 3.51
CA ASP A 165 16.65 7.19 3.73
C ASP A 165 16.70 7.63 5.22
N ASP A 166 17.71 8.40 5.61
CA ASP A 166 17.93 8.76 7.02
C ASP A 166 16.76 9.57 7.64
N ASP A 167 15.97 10.23 6.80
CA ASP A 167 14.77 10.98 7.20
C ASP A 167 13.50 10.11 7.36
N GLY A 168 13.59 8.80 7.11
CA GLY A 168 12.47 7.86 7.20
C GLY A 168 11.61 7.78 5.93
N TRP A 169 11.98 8.50 4.86
CA TRP A 169 11.26 8.51 3.59
C TRP A 169 12.01 7.73 2.50
N ALA A 170 11.26 7.21 1.55
CA ALA A 170 11.77 6.56 0.34
C ALA A 170 11.32 7.36 -0.89
N ASN A 171 12.29 7.71 -1.73
CA ASN A 171 12.07 8.45 -2.97
C ASN A 171 12.15 7.48 -4.16
N TYR A 172 11.02 6.86 -4.49
CA TYR A 172 10.93 6.01 -5.67
C TYR A 172 11.08 6.83 -6.93
N GLN A 173 11.89 6.37 -7.86
CA GLN A 173 12.09 6.98 -9.16
C GLN A 173 11.15 6.36 -10.18
N ARG A 174 10.61 7.20 -11.09
CA ARG A 174 9.74 6.71 -12.17
C ARG A 174 10.57 5.99 -13.23
N GLY A 175 10.08 4.88 -13.69
CA GLY A 175 10.66 4.11 -14.79
C GLY A 175 10.88 2.64 -14.41
N ASP A 176 11.19 1.87 -15.43
CA ASP A 176 11.57 0.48 -15.26
C ASP A 176 13.07 0.41 -14.97
N ALA A 177 13.42 -0.36 -13.97
CA ALA A 177 14.80 -0.63 -13.60
C ALA A 177 14.95 -2.09 -13.17
N GLU A 178 16.15 -2.60 -13.29
CA GLU A 178 16.54 -3.91 -12.78
C GLU A 178 17.44 -3.75 -11.56
N SER A 179 17.36 -4.71 -10.65
CA SER A 179 18.26 -4.77 -9.51
C SER A 179 19.71 -4.89 -9.99
N SER A 180 20.59 -4.14 -9.35
CA SER A 180 22.02 -4.20 -9.59
C SER A 180 22.72 -5.41 -8.92
N PHE A 181 21.96 -6.25 -8.18
CA PHE A 181 22.47 -7.40 -7.44
C PHE A 181 21.53 -8.58 -7.48
#